data_5d8b27ebbc1d5c1133a881582c75133d
#
_entry.id   5d8b27ebbc1d5c1133a881582c75133d
#
_cell.length_a   1.000
_cell.length_b   1.000
_cell.length_c   1.000
_cell.angle_alpha   90.00
_cell.angle_beta   90.00
_cell.angle_gamma   90.00
#
_symmetry.space_group_name_H-M   'P 1'
#
loop_
_entity.id
_entity.type
_entity.pdbx_description
1 polymer ?
#
loop_
_entity_poly.entity_id
_entity_poly.type
_entity_poly.pdbx_seq_one_letter_code
_entity_poly.pdbx_strand_id
1 'polypeptide(L)'
;MKNYLILIFVTVFLISTHLRASEECFEGTSRAIFKFNMGFDNAILEPLAKGYNKLPEPIKNGTSNFTSNIATLLSIPNHMLQGNLKEAGDATASFLINSTVGIIGLANPAQKLGLKAQKEDVGQTLGSYGVGPGCYFVLPILGPTTARDSVGMLADSFVDPFAHVTWRENELLGVSGQKLDYLAIKGTTAIDFRADNETNLTSLEKNSIDLY
;
A
#
# COMPACT_ATOMS: atom_id res chain seq x y z
N MET A 1 26.70 -17.93 -10.77
CA MET A 1 25.75 -16.91 -10.34
C MET A 1 24.58 -17.45 -9.50
N LYS A 2 23.95 -18.60 -9.83
CA LYS A 2 22.86 -19.19 -9.03
C LYS A 2 23.23 -19.50 -7.56
N ASN A 3 24.44 -19.93 -7.29
CA ASN A 3 24.86 -20.36 -5.95
C ASN A 3 25.12 -19.17 -5.00
N TYR A 4 25.46 -17.99 -5.52
CA TYR A 4 25.69 -16.79 -4.69
C TYR A 4 24.37 -16.15 -4.24
N LEU A 5 23.31 -16.24 -5.05
CA LEU A 5 21.97 -15.79 -4.66
C LEU A 5 21.40 -16.62 -3.52
N ILE A 6 21.61 -17.94 -3.53
CA ILE A 6 21.20 -18.84 -2.44
C ILE A 6 22.03 -18.55 -1.17
N LEU A 7 23.34 -18.28 -1.31
CA LEU A 7 24.20 -17.97 -0.17
C LEU A 7 23.81 -16.63 0.48
N ILE A 8 23.48 -15.60 -0.32
CA ILE A 8 23.00 -14.31 0.15
C ILE A 8 21.63 -14.48 0.85
N PHE A 9 20.75 -15.30 0.30
CA PHE A 9 19.45 -15.57 0.92
C PHE A 9 19.60 -16.30 2.26
N VAL A 10 20.49 -17.29 2.34
CA VAL A 10 20.77 -18.04 3.57
C VAL A 10 21.48 -17.18 4.62
N THR A 11 22.40 -16.29 4.22
CA THR A 11 23.06 -15.38 5.17
C THR A 11 22.12 -14.31 5.71
N VAL A 12 21.20 -13.79 4.90
CA VAL A 12 20.14 -12.87 5.38
C VAL A 12 19.20 -13.59 6.35
N PHE A 13 18.91 -14.87 6.14
CA PHE A 13 18.03 -15.68 7.01
C PHE A 13 18.69 -16.03 8.37
N LEU A 14 20.01 -16.14 8.43
CA LEU A 14 20.74 -16.46 9.67
C LEU A 14 20.98 -15.24 10.59
N ILE A 15 20.71 -14.01 10.13
CA ILE A 15 20.82 -12.78 10.93
C ILE A 15 19.54 -12.50 11.73
N SER A 16 18.49 -13.32 11.59
CA SER A 16 17.21 -13.18 12.31
C SER A 16 17.31 -13.61 13.79
N THR A 17 18.29 -13.12 14.53
CA THR A 17 18.35 -13.27 15.99
C THR A 17 17.80 -12.02 16.67
N HIS A 18 16.59 -12.15 17.26
CA HIS A 18 16.03 -11.27 18.29
C HIS A 18 16.05 -9.76 18.00
N LEU A 19 15.38 -9.32 16.94
CA LEU A 19 15.01 -7.91 16.83
C LEU A 19 13.83 -7.63 17.78
N ARG A 20 14.18 -7.03 18.94
CA ARG A 20 13.25 -6.33 19.82
C ARG A 20 12.52 -5.24 19.02
N ALA A 21 11.36 -4.80 19.49
CA ALA A 21 10.57 -3.72 18.94
C ALA A 21 11.46 -2.61 18.39
N SER A 22 11.14 -2.16 17.19
CA SER A 22 11.89 -1.22 16.35
C SER A 22 12.68 -0.18 17.15
N GLU A 23 14.00 -0.34 17.21
CA GLU A 23 14.85 0.79 17.57
C GLU A 23 14.72 1.81 16.44
N GLU A 24 14.44 3.04 16.81
CA GLU A 24 14.36 4.13 15.85
C GLU A 24 15.77 4.40 15.31
N CYS A 25 15.92 4.26 14.00
CA CYS A 25 17.16 4.61 13.33
C CYS A 25 17.03 6.02 12.76
N PHE A 26 18.02 6.87 13.04
CA PHE A 26 18.09 8.21 12.47
C PHE A 26 16.96 9.16 12.92
N GLU A 27 16.58 9.17 14.20
CA GLU A 27 15.51 10.01 14.76
C GLU A 27 15.57 11.45 14.25
N GLY A 28 16.73 12.11 14.30
CA GLY A 28 16.86 13.48 13.84
C GLY A 28 16.49 13.69 12.37
N THR A 29 16.89 12.73 11.50
CA THR A 29 16.55 12.77 10.07
C THR A 29 15.07 12.47 9.87
N SER A 30 14.53 11.46 10.55
CA SER A 30 13.12 11.09 10.49
C SER A 30 12.22 12.23 10.95
N ARG A 31 12.55 12.93 12.03
CA ARG A 31 11.84 14.12 12.48
C ARG A 31 11.88 15.27 11.46
N ALA A 32 13.00 15.48 10.77
CA ALA A 32 13.10 16.49 9.73
C ALA A 32 12.23 16.13 8.52
N ILE A 33 12.25 14.86 8.09
CA ILE A 33 11.41 14.37 7.00
C ILE A 33 9.93 14.40 7.40
N PHE A 34 9.59 14.06 8.64
CA PHE A 34 8.22 14.16 9.14
C PHE A 34 7.69 15.60 9.06
N LYS A 35 8.47 16.60 9.49
CA LYS A 35 8.10 18.01 9.34
C LYS A 35 7.90 18.42 7.88
N PHE A 36 8.75 17.92 6.98
CA PHE A 36 8.58 18.12 5.54
C PHE A 36 7.25 17.51 5.06
N ASN A 37 6.96 16.26 5.46
CA ASN A 37 5.73 15.57 5.09
C ASN A 37 4.48 16.31 5.61
N MET A 38 4.51 16.83 6.84
CA MET A 38 3.44 17.65 7.39
C MET A 38 3.26 18.95 6.60
N GLY A 39 4.36 19.61 6.22
CA GLY A 39 4.29 20.80 5.36
C GLY A 39 3.70 20.49 3.98
N PHE A 40 4.04 19.35 3.40
CA PHE A 40 3.48 18.87 2.14
C PHE A 40 1.98 18.52 2.27
N ASP A 41 1.59 17.85 3.35
CA ASP A 41 0.19 17.54 3.64
C ASP A 41 -0.63 18.82 3.73
N ASN A 42 -0.24 19.75 4.59
CA ASN A 42 -0.95 21.02 4.81
C ASN A 42 -1.04 21.89 3.56
N ALA A 43 0.00 21.89 2.72
CA ALA A 43 0.05 22.72 1.53
C ALA A 43 -0.67 22.11 0.31
N ILE A 44 -0.71 20.78 0.21
CA ILE A 44 -1.16 20.07 -1.00
C ILE A 44 -2.24 19.05 -0.70
N LEU A 45 -1.98 18.03 0.16
CA LEU A 45 -2.90 16.92 0.33
C LEU A 45 -4.17 17.34 1.07
N GLU A 46 -4.06 18.12 2.13
CA GLU A 46 -5.20 18.58 2.90
C GLU A 46 -6.18 19.43 2.07
N PRO A 47 -5.75 20.47 1.30
CA PRO A 47 -6.65 21.20 0.42
C PRO A 47 -7.32 20.33 -0.64
N LEU A 48 -6.57 19.38 -1.23
CA LEU A 48 -7.11 18.43 -2.20
C LEU A 48 -8.14 17.49 -1.56
N ALA A 49 -7.86 16.95 -0.37
CA ALA A 49 -8.77 16.10 0.37
C ALA A 49 -10.06 16.84 0.77
N LYS A 50 -9.95 18.10 1.22
CA LYS A 50 -11.13 18.94 1.50
C LYS A 50 -11.96 19.22 0.26
N GLY A 51 -11.31 19.41 -0.90
CA GLY A 51 -11.99 19.53 -2.19
C GLY A 51 -12.70 18.24 -2.58
N TYR A 52 -12.02 17.11 -2.43
CA TYR A 52 -12.54 15.77 -2.68
C TYR A 52 -13.75 15.43 -1.79
N ASN A 53 -13.72 15.81 -0.51
CA ASN A 53 -14.83 15.60 0.43
C ASN A 53 -16.11 16.36 0.07
N LYS A 54 -16.05 17.36 -0.82
CA LYS A 54 -17.23 18.04 -1.35
C LYS A 54 -17.92 17.29 -2.49
N LEU A 55 -17.27 16.25 -3.04
CA LEU A 55 -17.85 15.44 -4.09
C LEU A 55 -19.03 14.60 -3.56
N PRO A 56 -20.04 14.32 -4.39
CA PRO A 56 -21.12 13.41 -4.03
C PRO A 56 -20.62 12.02 -3.63
N GLU A 57 -21.26 11.42 -2.62
CA GLU A 57 -20.91 10.08 -2.11
C GLU A 57 -20.71 9.00 -3.19
N PRO A 58 -21.58 8.92 -4.25
CA PRO A 58 -21.36 7.92 -5.28
C PRO A 58 -20.03 8.04 -6.02
N ILE A 59 -19.49 9.27 -6.18
CA ILE A 59 -18.21 9.50 -6.83
C ILE A 59 -17.08 9.06 -5.90
N LYS A 60 -17.11 9.47 -4.64
CA LYS A 60 -16.10 9.07 -3.63
C LYS A 60 -16.05 7.56 -3.45
N ASN A 61 -17.22 6.95 -3.24
CA ASN A 61 -17.33 5.49 -3.10
C ASN A 61 -16.86 4.75 -4.36
N GLY A 62 -17.20 5.27 -5.55
CA GLY A 62 -16.73 4.71 -6.81
C GLY A 62 -15.22 4.76 -6.96
N THR A 63 -14.60 5.88 -6.60
CA THR A 63 -13.15 6.06 -6.62
C THR A 63 -12.47 5.12 -5.62
N SER A 64 -12.92 5.08 -4.37
CA SER A 64 -12.38 4.21 -3.32
C SER A 64 -12.52 2.72 -3.69
N ASN A 65 -13.68 2.31 -4.21
CA ASN A 65 -13.88 0.94 -4.69
C ASN A 65 -12.92 0.59 -5.84
N PHE A 66 -12.77 1.49 -6.82
CA PHE A 66 -11.91 1.27 -7.97
C PHE A 66 -10.44 1.12 -7.56
N THR A 67 -9.92 2.05 -6.75
CA THR A 67 -8.52 2.00 -6.28
C THR A 67 -8.27 0.77 -5.41
N SER A 68 -9.24 0.39 -4.56
CA SER A 68 -9.18 -0.83 -3.76
C SER A 68 -9.22 -2.09 -4.61
N ASN A 69 -10.01 -2.11 -5.67
CA ASN A 69 -10.07 -3.24 -6.60
C ASN A 69 -8.73 -3.43 -7.33
N ILE A 70 -8.07 -2.35 -7.77
CA ILE A 70 -6.71 -2.40 -8.33
C ILE A 70 -5.71 -2.93 -7.29
N ALA A 71 -5.77 -2.44 -6.05
CA ALA A 71 -4.88 -2.90 -4.97
C ALA A 71 -5.03 -4.40 -4.66
N THR A 72 -6.22 -4.98 -4.90
CA THR A 72 -6.46 -6.42 -4.72
C THR A 72 -5.57 -7.28 -5.62
N LEU A 73 -5.15 -6.77 -6.78
CA LEU A 73 -4.23 -7.49 -7.68
C LEU A 73 -2.89 -7.80 -7.01
N LEU A 74 -2.37 -6.89 -6.17
CA LEU A 74 -1.15 -7.13 -5.40
C LEU A 74 -1.40 -8.10 -4.24
N SER A 75 -2.57 -8.07 -3.64
CA SER A 75 -2.90 -8.92 -2.49
C SER A 75 -3.01 -10.40 -2.84
N ILE A 76 -3.48 -10.73 -4.05
CA ILE A 76 -3.65 -12.12 -4.50
C ILE A 76 -2.32 -12.92 -4.42
N PRO A 77 -1.22 -12.49 -5.08
CA PRO A 77 0.04 -13.23 -4.99
C PRO A 77 0.62 -13.25 -3.57
N ASN A 78 0.42 -12.19 -2.78
CA ASN A 78 0.89 -12.15 -1.40
C ASN A 78 0.16 -13.15 -0.51
N HIS A 79 -1.17 -13.28 -0.61
CA HIS A 79 -1.92 -14.35 0.07
C HIS A 79 -1.44 -15.75 -0.34
N MET A 80 -1.16 -15.96 -1.62
CA MET A 80 -0.62 -17.24 -2.10
C MET A 80 0.75 -17.55 -1.49
N LEU A 81 1.64 -16.56 -1.47
CA LEU A 81 2.98 -16.70 -0.89
C LEU A 81 2.92 -16.96 0.62
N GLN A 82 1.95 -16.39 1.34
CA GLN A 82 1.72 -16.63 2.76
C GLN A 82 1.04 -17.99 3.04
N GLY A 83 0.63 -18.74 2.02
CA GLY A 83 -0.10 -20.00 2.17
C GLY A 83 -1.61 -19.83 2.50
N ASN A 84 -2.12 -18.61 2.46
CA ASN A 84 -3.51 -18.25 2.74
C ASN A 84 -4.37 -18.44 1.48
N LEU A 85 -4.53 -19.70 1.04
CA LEU A 85 -5.19 -20.00 -0.24
C LEU A 85 -6.67 -19.62 -0.26
N LYS A 86 -7.34 -19.63 0.90
CA LYS A 86 -8.73 -19.19 1.01
C LYS A 86 -8.84 -17.70 0.72
N GLU A 87 -8.03 -16.91 1.38
CA GLU A 87 -7.98 -15.44 1.21
C GLU A 87 -7.54 -15.07 -0.20
N ALA A 88 -6.60 -15.82 -0.80
CA ALA A 88 -6.23 -15.65 -2.20
C ALA A 88 -7.42 -15.92 -3.14
N GLY A 89 -8.22 -16.96 -2.85
CA GLY A 89 -9.44 -17.28 -3.58
C GLY A 89 -10.50 -16.18 -3.42
N ASP A 90 -10.75 -15.73 -2.20
CA ASP A 90 -11.71 -14.66 -1.89
C ASP A 90 -11.29 -13.33 -2.56
N ALA A 91 -10.01 -12.99 -2.54
CA ALA A 91 -9.47 -11.81 -3.23
C ALA A 91 -9.62 -11.92 -4.75
N THR A 92 -9.33 -13.08 -5.33
CA THR A 92 -9.50 -13.34 -6.77
C THR A 92 -10.96 -13.22 -7.17
N ALA A 93 -11.87 -13.86 -6.43
CA ALA A 93 -13.31 -13.78 -6.69
C ALA A 93 -13.82 -12.34 -6.55
N SER A 94 -13.38 -11.61 -5.51
CA SER A 94 -13.73 -10.21 -5.30
C SER A 94 -13.29 -9.34 -6.48
N PHE A 95 -12.04 -9.50 -6.93
CA PHE A 95 -11.53 -8.75 -8.08
C PHE A 95 -12.34 -9.01 -9.36
N LEU A 96 -12.63 -10.28 -9.66
CA LEU A 96 -13.39 -10.65 -10.86
C LEU A 96 -14.85 -10.11 -10.81
N ILE A 97 -15.52 -10.29 -9.67
CA ILE A 97 -16.91 -9.82 -9.48
C ILE A 97 -16.97 -8.29 -9.56
N ASN A 98 -16.07 -7.59 -8.88
CA ASN A 98 -16.05 -6.13 -8.87
C ASN A 98 -15.64 -5.57 -10.24
N SER A 99 -14.76 -6.23 -10.97
CA SER A 99 -14.34 -5.79 -12.31
C SER A 99 -15.43 -6.04 -13.37
N THR A 100 -16.26 -7.08 -13.23
CA THR A 100 -17.33 -7.41 -14.18
C THR A 100 -18.67 -6.80 -13.76
N VAL A 101 -19.29 -7.30 -12.70
CA VAL A 101 -20.60 -6.85 -12.19
C VAL A 101 -20.50 -5.46 -11.57
N GLY A 102 -19.36 -5.13 -10.96
CA GLY A 102 -19.07 -3.84 -10.32
C GLY A 102 -18.62 -2.73 -11.27
N ILE A 103 -18.71 -2.94 -12.60
CA ILE A 103 -18.33 -1.96 -13.63
C ILE A 103 -16.88 -1.50 -13.43
N ILE A 104 -15.94 -2.37 -13.74
CA ILE A 104 -14.48 -2.13 -13.61
C ILE A 104 -14.07 -1.74 -12.17
N GLY A 105 -14.81 -2.22 -11.16
CA GLY A 105 -14.49 -1.96 -9.76
C GLY A 105 -15.09 -0.67 -9.18
N LEU A 106 -15.90 0.10 -9.92
CA LEU A 106 -16.57 1.29 -9.38
C LEU A 106 -17.61 0.95 -8.30
N ALA A 107 -18.21 -0.23 -8.38
CA ALA A 107 -19.06 -0.78 -7.33
C ALA A 107 -18.38 -2.01 -6.69
N ASN A 108 -18.80 -2.34 -5.46
CA ASN A 108 -18.27 -3.48 -4.71
C ASN A 108 -19.37 -4.51 -4.40
N PRO A 109 -19.90 -5.22 -5.42
CA PRO A 109 -20.88 -6.29 -5.21
C PRO A 109 -20.29 -7.48 -4.46
N ALA A 110 -18.98 -7.75 -4.58
CA ALA A 110 -18.32 -8.83 -3.86
C ALA A 110 -18.48 -8.71 -2.33
N GLN A 111 -18.37 -7.51 -1.78
CA GLN A 111 -18.60 -7.26 -0.36
C GLN A 111 -20.03 -7.61 0.07
N LYS A 112 -21.02 -7.35 -0.77
CA LYS A 112 -22.43 -7.73 -0.49
C LYS A 112 -22.63 -9.25 -0.49
N LEU A 113 -21.78 -9.98 -1.18
CA LEU A 113 -21.74 -11.45 -1.18
C LEU A 113 -20.93 -12.02 -0.01
N GLY A 114 -20.40 -11.17 0.87
CA GLY A 114 -19.61 -11.58 2.03
C GLY A 114 -18.13 -11.83 1.74
N LEU A 115 -17.66 -11.59 0.51
CA LEU A 115 -16.26 -11.69 0.16
C LEU A 115 -15.51 -10.46 0.67
N LYS A 116 -14.47 -10.68 1.46
CA LYS A 116 -13.62 -9.62 2.01
C LYS A 116 -12.20 -9.79 1.49
N ALA A 117 -11.82 -9.04 0.47
CA ALA A 117 -10.43 -8.99 0.02
C ALA A 117 -9.61 -8.17 1.02
N GLN A 118 -8.81 -8.84 1.83
CA GLN A 118 -7.83 -8.18 2.69
C GLN A 118 -6.66 -7.69 1.85
N LYS A 119 -6.15 -6.49 2.19
CA LYS A 119 -4.99 -5.93 1.50
C LYS A 119 -3.72 -6.53 2.08
N GLU A 120 -2.90 -7.08 1.21
CA GLU A 120 -1.62 -7.68 1.55
C GLU A 120 -0.53 -7.14 0.63
N ASP A 121 0.67 -7.03 1.19
CA ASP A 121 1.87 -6.58 0.49
C ASP A 121 3.08 -7.48 0.80
N VAL A 122 4.20 -7.25 0.14
CA VAL A 122 5.41 -8.04 0.34
C VAL A 122 6.01 -7.80 1.73
N GLY A 123 5.86 -6.61 2.32
CA GLY A 123 6.31 -6.34 3.68
C GLY A 123 5.59 -7.24 4.70
N GLN A 124 4.27 -7.38 4.58
CA GLN A 124 3.45 -8.28 5.39
C GLN A 124 3.81 -9.75 5.13
N THR A 125 4.03 -10.10 3.86
CA THR A 125 4.49 -11.45 3.47
C THR A 125 5.83 -11.79 4.12
N LEU A 126 6.81 -10.89 4.09
CA LEU A 126 8.08 -11.08 4.80
C LEU A 126 7.87 -11.24 6.31
N GLY A 127 6.94 -10.47 6.89
CA GLY A 127 6.54 -10.60 8.29
C GLY A 127 5.97 -11.97 8.63
N SER A 128 5.15 -12.56 7.77
CA SER A 128 4.59 -13.90 7.95
C SER A 128 5.66 -15.00 7.96
N TYR A 129 6.78 -14.76 7.28
CA TYR A 129 7.96 -15.64 7.32
C TYR A 129 8.90 -15.38 8.51
N GLY A 130 8.51 -14.50 9.45
CA GLY A 130 9.28 -14.20 10.66
C GLY A 130 10.35 -13.14 10.48
N VAL A 131 10.38 -12.41 9.34
CA VAL A 131 11.28 -11.27 9.17
C VAL A 131 10.80 -10.13 10.07
N GLY A 132 11.60 -9.74 11.05
CA GLY A 132 11.31 -8.64 11.96
C GLY A 132 11.20 -7.29 11.23
N PRO A 133 10.52 -6.28 11.83
CA PRO A 133 10.35 -4.97 11.21
C PRO A 133 11.68 -4.23 10.96
N GLY A 134 12.69 -4.49 11.76
CA GLY A 134 13.95 -3.76 11.73
C GLY A 134 13.78 -2.33 12.24
N CYS A 135 14.64 -1.43 11.73
CA CYS A 135 14.59 -0.01 12.07
C CYS A 135 13.30 0.67 11.62
N TYR A 136 12.77 1.52 12.48
CA TYR A 136 11.74 2.50 12.12
C TYR A 136 12.38 3.79 11.60
N PHE A 137 11.82 4.37 10.57
CA PHE A 137 12.18 5.67 10.02
C PHE A 137 11.05 6.27 9.18
N VAL A 138 11.20 7.53 8.79
CA VAL A 138 10.21 8.23 7.97
C VAL A 138 10.76 8.46 6.57
N LEU A 139 9.99 8.12 5.55
CA LEU A 139 10.30 8.40 4.15
C LEU A 139 9.63 9.70 3.68
N PRO A 140 10.29 10.47 2.79
CA PRO A 140 9.66 11.63 2.17
C PRO A 140 8.38 11.23 1.43
N ILE A 141 7.29 11.94 1.67
CA ILE A 141 5.96 11.75 1.08
C ILE A 141 5.29 10.44 1.50
N LEU A 142 6.02 9.33 1.59
CA LEU A 142 5.48 8.01 1.92
C LEU A 142 5.17 7.83 3.42
N GLY A 143 5.80 8.64 4.27
CA GLY A 143 5.53 8.64 5.72
C GLY A 143 6.31 7.58 6.50
N PRO A 144 5.82 7.23 7.70
CA PRO A 144 6.47 6.28 8.61
C PRO A 144 6.51 4.87 8.04
N THR A 145 7.64 4.20 8.22
CA THR A 145 7.86 2.84 7.71
C THR A 145 8.92 2.11 8.54
N THR A 146 9.10 0.82 8.24
CA THR A 146 10.18 0.01 8.80
C THR A 146 11.14 -0.44 7.70
N ALA A 147 12.32 -0.92 8.08
CA ALA A 147 13.29 -1.46 7.13
C ALA A 147 12.68 -2.61 6.30
N ARG A 148 11.96 -3.53 6.94
CA ARG A 148 11.24 -4.63 6.27
C ARG A 148 10.22 -4.11 5.28
N ASP A 149 9.37 -3.18 5.72
CA ASP A 149 8.26 -2.70 4.91
C ASP A 149 8.76 -1.83 3.74
N SER A 150 9.89 -1.10 3.93
CA SER A 150 10.55 -0.38 2.84
C SER A 150 11.10 -1.31 1.76
N VAL A 151 11.70 -2.45 2.16
CA VAL A 151 12.11 -3.50 1.21
C VAL A 151 10.87 -4.11 0.54
N GLY A 152 9.80 -4.31 1.31
CA GLY A 152 8.50 -4.74 0.79
C GLY A 152 7.96 -3.81 -0.29
N MET A 153 7.90 -2.50 -0.03
CA MET A 153 7.46 -1.50 -1.01
C MET A 153 8.28 -1.53 -2.32
N LEU A 154 9.59 -1.72 -2.22
CA LEU A 154 10.43 -1.88 -3.40
C LEU A 154 10.08 -3.16 -4.16
N ALA A 155 9.91 -4.28 -3.45
CA ALA A 155 9.55 -5.56 -4.05
C ALA A 155 8.13 -5.52 -4.66
N ASP A 156 7.17 -4.84 -4.03
CA ASP A 156 5.81 -4.65 -4.55
C ASP A 156 5.82 -4.06 -5.97
N SER A 157 6.73 -3.12 -6.24
CA SER A 157 6.87 -2.55 -7.57
C SER A 157 7.25 -3.58 -8.66
N PHE A 158 7.76 -4.75 -8.27
CA PHE A 158 8.13 -5.83 -9.17
C PHE A 158 7.04 -6.90 -9.30
N VAL A 159 6.27 -7.15 -8.24
CA VAL A 159 5.23 -8.18 -8.22
C VAL A 159 3.83 -7.64 -8.46
N ASP A 160 3.62 -6.32 -8.34
CA ASP A 160 2.34 -5.67 -8.62
C ASP A 160 2.02 -5.72 -10.12
N PRO A 161 0.98 -6.47 -10.55
CA PRO A 161 0.60 -6.56 -11.95
C PRO A 161 0.21 -5.20 -12.55
N PHE A 162 -0.38 -4.31 -11.74
CA PHE A 162 -0.75 -2.97 -12.20
C PHE A 162 0.48 -2.09 -12.46
N ALA A 163 1.48 -2.13 -11.57
CA ALA A 163 2.75 -1.45 -11.79
C ALA A 163 3.49 -2.00 -13.01
N HIS A 164 3.40 -3.32 -13.25
CA HIS A 164 4.00 -3.95 -14.41
C HIS A 164 3.44 -3.42 -15.73
N VAL A 165 2.11 -3.26 -15.82
CA VAL A 165 1.43 -2.76 -17.02
C VAL A 165 1.62 -1.25 -17.20
N THR A 166 1.54 -0.47 -16.11
CA THR A 166 1.52 0.99 -16.20
C THR A 166 2.92 1.61 -16.05
N TRP A 167 3.60 1.36 -14.93
CA TRP A 167 4.90 1.98 -14.66
C TRP A 167 6.00 1.48 -15.60
N ARG A 168 5.97 0.19 -15.95
CA ARG A 168 6.95 -0.44 -16.86
C ARG A 168 6.51 -0.40 -18.31
N GLU A 169 5.30 0.06 -18.59
CA GLU A 169 4.72 0.17 -19.93
C GLU A 169 4.75 -1.18 -20.70
N ASN A 170 4.61 -2.30 -19.97
CA ASN A 170 4.53 -3.61 -20.53
C ASN A 170 3.08 -3.99 -20.85
N GLU A 171 2.89 -4.80 -21.88
CA GLU A 171 1.60 -5.40 -22.17
C GLU A 171 1.39 -6.67 -21.34
N LEU A 172 0.25 -6.78 -20.68
CA LEU A 172 -0.16 -7.97 -19.93
C LEU A 172 -1.60 -8.35 -20.33
N LEU A 173 -1.77 -9.54 -20.89
CA LEU A 173 -3.08 -10.05 -21.35
C LEU A 173 -3.83 -9.09 -22.30
N GLY A 174 -3.11 -8.37 -23.16
CA GLY A 174 -3.70 -7.38 -24.08
C GLY A 174 -4.03 -6.03 -23.44
N VAL A 175 -3.64 -5.80 -22.20
CA VAL A 175 -3.81 -4.53 -21.49
C VAL A 175 -2.47 -3.80 -21.41
N SER A 176 -2.44 -2.55 -21.82
CA SER A 176 -1.29 -1.64 -21.69
C SER A 176 -1.72 -0.36 -20.97
N GLY A 177 -0.80 0.29 -20.28
CA GLY A 177 -1.04 1.55 -19.57
C GLY A 177 0.19 2.45 -19.62
N GLN A 178 0.08 3.64 -19.05
CA GLN A 178 1.15 4.63 -19.02
C GLN A 178 1.55 4.94 -17.56
N LYS A 179 2.75 5.50 -17.39
CA LYS A 179 3.23 5.95 -16.05
C LYS A 179 2.27 6.95 -15.41
N LEU A 180 1.62 7.78 -16.21
CA LEU A 180 0.64 8.74 -15.73
C LEU A 180 -0.57 8.04 -15.08
N ASP A 181 -1.01 6.90 -15.63
CA ASP A 181 -2.11 6.12 -15.05
C ASP A 181 -1.74 5.60 -13.67
N TYR A 182 -0.49 5.12 -13.52
CA TYR A 182 0.02 4.70 -12.21
C TYR A 182 0.03 5.83 -11.20
N LEU A 183 0.58 6.99 -11.58
CA LEU A 183 0.66 8.16 -10.71
C LEU A 183 -0.73 8.71 -10.37
N ALA A 184 -1.65 8.72 -11.33
CA ALA A 184 -3.03 9.13 -11.12
C ALA A 184 -3.74 8.24 -10.09
N ILE A 185 -3.62 6.91 -10.22
CA ILE A 185 -4.22 5.96 -9.27
C ILE A 185 -3.59 6.11 -7.87
N LYS A 186 -2.26 6.15 -7.77
CA LYS A 186 -1.58 6.31 -6.46
C LYS A 186 -1.90 7.66 -5.82
N GLY A 187 -1.91 8.74 -6.59
CA GLY A 187 -2.28 10.07 -6.11
C GLY A 187 -3.74 10.14 -5.64
N THR A 188 -4.66 9.57 -6.41
CA THR A 188 -6.08 9.50 -6.05
C THR A 188 -6.27 8.67 -4.78
N THR A 189 -5.57 7.53 -4.65
CA THR A 189 -5.60 6.71 -3.42
C THR A 189 -5.12 7.49 -2.20
N ALA A 190 -4.06 8.30 -2.36
CA ALA A 190 -3.55 9.13 -1.26
C ALA A 190 -4.54 10.22 -0.85
N ILE A 191 -5.19 10.87 -1.81
CA ILE A 191 -6.21 11.90 -1.56
C ILE A 191 -7.44 11.29 -0.87
N ASP A 192 -7.94 10.16 -1.37
CA ASP A 192 -9.06 9.41 -0.81
C ASP A 192 -8.78 9.00 0.64
N PHE A 193 -7.61 8.38 0.89
CA PHE A 193 -7.16 8.02 2.23
C PHE A 193 -7.07 9.23 3.17
N ARG A 194 -6.50 10.35 2.70
CA ARG A 194 -6.39 11.58 3.49
C ARG A 194 -7.77 12.17 3.81
N ALA A 195 -8.69 12.11 2.85
CA ALA A 195 -10.06 12.60 3.00
C ALA A 195 -10.85 11.76 4.02
N ASP A 196 -10.75 10.44 3.95
CA ASP A 196 -11.40 9.52 4.89
C ASP A 196 -10.87 9.66 6.32
N ASN A 197 -9.60 10.07 6.47
CA ASN A 197 -8.94 10.23 7.77
C ASN A 197 -8.86 11.69 8.25
N GLU A 198 -9.53 12.64 7.61
CA GLU A 198 -9.45 14.07 7.94
C GLU A 198 -9.72 14.35 9.44
N THR A 199 -10.79 13.79 9.98
CA THR A 199 -11.18 13.98 11.38
C THR A 199 -10.15 13.38 12.34
N ASN A 200 -9.66 12.18 12.04
CA ASN A 200 -8.68 11.48 12.88
C ASN A 200 -7.35 12.23 12.90
N LEU A 201 -6.85 12.68 11.76
CA LEU A 201 -5.60 13.43 11.64
C LEU A 201 -5.69 14.77 12.36
N THR A 202 -6.78 15.52 12.15
CA THR A 202 -7.02 16.78 12.88
C THR A 202 -7.10 16.58 14.39
N SER A 203 -7.68 15.47 14.85
CA SER A 203 -7.72 15.12 16.27
C SER A 203 -6.34 14.79 16.83
N LEU A 204 -5.52 14.05 16.07
CA LEU A 204 -4.14 13.74 16.45
C LEU A 204 -3.29 15.00 16.55
N GLU A 205 -3.36 15.89 15.57
CA GLU A 205 -2.64 17.17 15.58
C GLU A 205 -2.97 18.04 16.79
N LYS A 206 -4.25 18.08 17.19
CA LYS A 206 -4.69 18.90 18.33
C LYS A 206 -4.35 18.31 19.70
N ASN A 207 -4.32 16.99 19.82
CA ASN A 207 -4.25 16.30 21.10
C ASN A 207 -2.88 15.66 21.38
N SER A 208 -1.98 15.60 20.40
CA SER A 208 -0.65 15.03 20.60
C SER A 208 0.30 16.08 21.18
N ILE A 209 1.08 15.68 22.19
CA ILE A 209 2.17 16.48 22.77
C ILE A 209 3.35 16.51 21.77
N ASP A 210 3.64 15.40 21.16
CA ASP A 210 4.59 15.24 20.05
C ASP A 210 3.90 14.41 18.97
N LEU A 211 3.70 14.99 17.81
CA LEU A 211 2.99 14.33 16.71
C LEU A 211 3.86 13.30 15.97
N TYR A 212 5.18 13.42 16.14
CA TYR A 212 6.18 12.50 15.56
C TYR A 212 6.24 11.14 16.33
#